data_e51da00d9a0cd231f4e579447ed1774c
#
_entry.id   e51da00d9a0cd231f4e579447ed1774c
#
_cell.length_a   1.000
_cell.length_b   1.000
_cell.length_c   1.000
_cell.angle_alpha   90.00
_cell.angle_beta   90.00
_cell.angle_gamma   90.00
#
_symmetry.space_group_name_H-M   'P 1'
#
loop_
_entity.id
_entity.type
_entity.pdbx_description
1 polymer ?
#
loop_
_entity_poly.entity_id
_entity_poly.type
_entity_poly.pdbx_seq_one_letter_code
_entity_poly.pdbx_strand_id
1 'polypeptide(L)'
;MQRLGRAAVLGALLTMLVGVGVSRGHGEIESGEHVIVIGFANEPVFTGQKSGLEFSVFHGEEPIEGLEATLEASVTFGDQTRDLEISPRFGEPGWYQSVFFPTAAGPYTFRIFGEIEGEPFDESMTSGPDTFSEVQDVTGGQFPVQFPATGDTVRDAEAGATAATTATIALVLGGAGLLAGLAALGLTLARGRR
;
A
#
# COMPACT_ATOMS: atom_id res chain seq x y z
N MET A 1 48.96 17.19 -26.31
CA MET A 1 47.53 16.93 -26.51
C MET A 1 47.02 15.59 -25.90
N GLN A 2 47.86 14.59 -25.64
CA GLN A 2 47.42 13.27 -25.07
C GLN A 2 47.16 13.28 -23.54
N ARG A 3 47.62 14.28 -22.79
CA ARG A 3 47.44 14.34 -21.32
C ARG A 3 46.09 14.89 -20.89
N LEU A 4 45.44 15.76 -21.70
CA LEU A 4 44.11 16.29 -21.41
C LEU A 4 43.01 15.25 -21.60
N GLY A 5 43.15 14.33 -22.57
CA GLY A 5 42.15 13.27 -22.81
C GLY A 5 42.06 12.24 -21.67
N ARG A 6 43.17 11.97 -20.99
CA ARG A 6 43.20 11.01 -19.86
C ARG A 6 42.55 11.56 -18.58
N ALA A 7 42.67 12.85 -18.33
CA ALA A 7 42.01 13.50 -17.19
C ALA A 7 40.48 13.60 -17.36
N ALA A 8 40.02 13.85 -18.58
CA ALA A 8 38.60 13.90 -18.89
C ALA A 8 37.90 12.51 -18.78
N VAL A 9 38.61 11.45 -19.18
CA VAL A 9 38.07 10.07 -19.06
C VAL A 9 38.03 9.61 -17.60
N LEU A 10 39.01 9.95 -16.77
CA LEU A 10 38.99 9.64 -15.34
C LEU A 10 37.91 10.43 -14.61
N GLY A 11 37.66 11.70 -14.97
CA GLY A 11 36.59 12.51 -14.42
C GLY A 11 35.19 11.97 -14.78
N ALA A 12 34.97 11.49 -16.01
CA ALA A 12 33.75 10.89 -16.45
C ALA A 12 33.47 9.51 -15.80
N LEU A 13 34.51 8.74 -15.50
CA LEU A 13 34.38 7.45 -14.81
C LEU A 13 34.06 7.64 -13.32
N LEU A 14 34.56 8.70 -12.68
CA LEU A 14 34.30 8.99 -11.27
C LEU A 14 32.89 9.54 -11.05
N THR A 15 32.27 10.24 -12.02
CA THR A 15 30.90 10.72 -11.95
C THR A 15 29.85 9.63 -12.18
N MET A 16 30.21 8.48 -12.78
CA MET A 16 29.30 7.34 -12.93
C MET A 16 29.17 6.46 -11.67
N LEU A 17 30.03 6.67 -10.66
CA LEU A 17 29.99 5.88 -9.42
C LEU A 17 29.05 6.43 -8.33
N VAL A 18 28.39 7.57 -8.56
CA VAL A 18 27.55 8.25 -7.54
C VAL A 18 26.06 7.91 -7.63
N GLY A 19 25.67 6.92 -8.43
CA GLY A 19 24.26 6.62 -8.72
C GLY A 19 23.77 5.22 -8.35
N VAL A 20 24.50 4.44 -7.55
CA VAL A 20 23.96 3.18 -7.03
C VAL A 20 23.25 3.50 -5.71
N GLY A 21 21.98 3.87 -5.78
CA GLY A 21 21.10 3.87 -4.63
C GLY A 21 21.14 2.47 -4.02
N VAL A 22 21.65 2.35 -2.80
CA VAL A 22 21.55 1.10 -2.02
C VAL A 22 20.07 0.95 -1.72
N SER A 23 19.39 0.02 -2.39
CA SER A 23 18.03 -0.39 -1.99
C SER A 23 18.20 -1.00 -0.59
N ARG A 24 17.86 -0.24 0.44
CA ARG A 24 17.72 -0.76 1.79
C ARG A 24 16.38 -1.48 1.86
N GLY A 25 16.39 -2.77 2.15
CA GLY A 25 15.18 -3.56 2.31
C GLY A 25 14.38 -3.16 3.56
N HIS A 26 14.99 -2.43 4.52
CA HIS A 26 14.38 -1.97 5.76
C HIS A 26 14.79 -0.54 6.06
N GLY A 27 13.90 0.21 6.71
CA GLY A 27 14.18 1.51 7.28
C GLY A 27 14.76 1.40 8.70
N GLU A 28 15.45 2.43 9.15
CA GLU A 28 16.06 2.51 10.48
C GLU A 28 15.58 3.77 11.20
N ILE A 29 15.22 3.62 12.47
CA ILE A 29 14.82 4.70 13.37
C ILE A 29 15.77 4.65 14.56
N GLU A 30 16.41 5.77 14.86
CA GLU A 30 17.19 5.96 16.08
C GLU A 30 16.34 6.71 17.12
N SER A 31 16.14 6.13 18.30
CA SER A 31 15.40 6.74 19.40
C SER A 31 16.17 6.56 20.72
N GLY A 32 16.85 7.63 21.14
CA GLY A 32 17.74 7.57 22.32
C GLY A 32 18.90 6.61 22.08
N GLU A 33 19.02 5.58 22.94
CA GLU A 33 20.01 4.51 22.79
C GLU A 33 19.48 3.28 22.03
N HIS A 34 18.23 3.36 21.54
CA HIS A 34 17.57 2.28 20.80
C HIS A 34 17.68 2.46 19.29
N VAL A 35 17.98 1.38 18.59
CA VAL A 35 17.95 1.28 17.14
C VAL A 35 16.81 0.34 16.73
N ILE A 36 15.88 0.85 15.95
CA ILE A 36 14.74 0.13 15.45
C ILE A 36 14.86 -0.02 13.92
N VAL A 37 14.90 -1.26 13.45
CA VAL A 37 14.86 -1.56 12.02
C VAL A 37 13.44 -1.98 11.68
N ILE A 38 12.81 -1.39 10.66
CA ILE A 38 11.40 -1.57 10.33
C ILE A 38 11.22 -1.78 8.82
N GLY A 39 10.32 -2.68 8.44
CA GLY A 39 9.98 -2.94 7.04
C GLY A 39 8.91 -4.00 6.88
N PHE A 40 8.78 -4.50 5.66
CA PHE A 40 7.95 -5.66 5.39
C PHE A 40 8.71 -6.96 5.68
N ALA A 41 8.00 -7.97 6.19
CA ALA A 41 8.55 -9.29 6.52
C ALA A 41 9.19 -10.02 5.32
N ASN A 42 8.89 -9.60 4.11
CA ASN A 42 9.53 -10.09 2.88
C ASN A 42 9.57 -8.97 1.84
N GLU A 43 10.69 -8.82 1.17
CA GLU A 43 10.88 -7.83 0.12
C GLU A 43 11.53 -8.47 -1.13
N PRO A 44 11.07 -8.11 -2.33
CA PRO A 44 9.97 -7.21 -2.62
C PRO A 44 8.60 -7.78 -2.22
N VAL A 45 7.69 -6.92 -1.77
CA VAL A 45 6.33 -7.31 -1.38
C VAL A 45 5.35 -7.06 -2.51
N PHE A 46 4.44 -8.03 -2.74
CA PHE A 46 3.44 -7.94 -3.81
C PHE A 46 2.02 -8.04 -3.26
N THR A 47 1.07 -7.42 -3.98
CA THR A 47 -0.35 -7.49 -3.63
C THR A 47 -0.85 -8.95 -3.60
N GLY A 48 -1.65 -9.27 -2.58
CA GLY A 48 -2.24 -10.60 -2.40
C GLY A 48 -1.30 -11.67 -1.84
N GLN A 49 -0.02 -11.36 -1.62
CA GLN A 49 0.93 -12.28 -1.00
C GLN A 49 0.96 -12.09 0.53
N LYS A 50 1.23 -13.19 1.23
CA LYS A 50 1.44 -13.14 2.68
C LYS A 50 2.69 -12.30 2.96
N SER A 51 2.53 -11.25 3.76
CA SER A 51 3.58 -10.39 4.26
C SER A 51 3.19 -9.85 5.64
N GLY A 52 3.67 -8.69 6.02
CA GLY A 52 3.32 -8.04 7.27
C GLY A 52 4.40 -7.05 7.69
N LEU A 53 4.20 -6.46 8.86
CA LEU A 53 5.21 -5.68 9.53
C LEU A 53 6.29 -6.63 10.07
N GLU A 54 7.54 -6.29 9.87
CA GLU A 54 8.69 -6.84 10.55
C GLU A 54 9.51 -5.70 11.15
N PHE A 55 9.91 -5.84 12.38
CA PHE A 55 10.81 -4.87 13.02
C PHE A 55 11.70 -5.53 14.05
N SER A 56 12.84 -4.91 14.30
CA SER A 56 13.73 -5.29 15.40
C SER A 56 14.03 -4.12 16.29
N VAL A 57 14.32 -4.39 17.56
CA VAL A 57 14.70 -3.38 18.53
C VAL A 57 15.96 -3.82 19.27
N PHE A 58 16.96 -2.93 19.26
CA PHE A 58 18.24 -3.16 19.92
C PHE A 58 18.62 -1.96 20.79
N HIS A 59 19.24 -2.25 21.93
CA HIS A 59 19.95 -1.27 22.75
C HIS A 59 21.45 -1.44 22.48
N GLY A 60 22.00 -0.59 21.64
CA GLY A 60 23.33 -0.82 21.07
C GLY A 60 23.39 -2.10 20.24
N GLU A 61 24.11 -3.12 20.71
CA GLU A 61 24.20 -4.44 20.06
C GLU A 61 23.29 -5.51 20.74
N GLU A 62 22.66 -5.17 21.87
CA GLU A 62 21.84 -6.11 22.63
C GLU A 62 20.38 -6.09 22.16
N PRO A 63 19.80 -7.24 21.78
CA PRO A 63 18.41 -7.34 21.38
C PRO A 63 17.48 -7.16 22.59
N ILE A 64 16.40 -6.39 22.42
CA ILE A 64 15.38 -6.23 23.45
C ILE A 64 14.24 -7.20 23.17
N GLU A 65 13.94 -8.05 24.15
CA GLU A 65 12.88 -9.06 24.08
C GLU A 65 11.67 -8.68 24.95
N GLY A 66 10.50 -9.27 24.65
CA GLY A 66 9.28 -9.11 25.43
C GLY A 66 8.47 -7.85 25.10
N LEU A 67 8.84 -7.13 24.05
CA LEU A 67 8.17 -5.88 23.66
C LEU A 67 6.75 -6.10 23.10
N GLU A 68 6.36 -7.30 22.75
CA GLU A 68 4.97 -7.63 22.39
C GLU A 68 3.97 -7.39 23.54
N ALA A 69 4.47 -7.22 24.75
CA ALA A 69 3.65 -6.89 25.93
C ALA A 69 3.52 -5.37 26.18
N THR A 70 4.41 -4.55 25.60
CA THR A 70 4.50 -3.11 25.88
C THR A 70 4.37 -2.23 24.63
N LEU A 71 4.52 -2.83 23.44
CA LEU A 71 4.35 -2.14 22.17
C LEU A 71 3.06 -2.58 21.47
N GLU A 72 2.46 -1.62 20.81
CA GLU A 72 1.37 -1.80 19.85
C GLU A 72 1.84 -1.35 18.46
N ALA A 73 1.21 -1.88 17.41
CA ALA A 73 1.50 -1.47 16.05
C ALA A 73 0.24 -1.26 15.24
N SER A 74 0.33 -0.41 14.23
CA SER A 74 -0.72 -0.24 13.23
C SER A 74 -0.13 -0.08 11.83
N VAL A 75 -0.96 -0.35 10.83
CA VAL A 75 -0.66 -0.11 9.41
C VAL A 75 -1.71 0.81 8.82
N THR A 76 -1.26 1.77 8.02
CA THR A 76 -2.12 2.72 7.29
C THR A 76 -1.84 2.64 5.80
N PHE A 77 -2.91 2.60 5.00
CA PHE A 77 -2.89 2.76 3.55
C PHE A 77 -3.98 3.77 3.14
N GLY A 78 -3.57 4.89 2.57
CA GLY A 78 -4.48 6.00 2.28
C GLY A 78 -5.14 6.55 3.56
N ASP A 79 -6.45 6.45 3.66
CA ASP A 79 -7.27 6.84 4.81
C ASP A 79 -7.67 5.68 5.73
N GLN A 80 -7.22 4.46 5.42
CA GLN A 80 -7.57 3.26 6.19
C GLN A 80 -6.43 2.88 7.12
N THR A 81 -6.75 2.68 8.40
CA THR A 81 -5.80 2.21 9.42
C THR A 81 -6.32 0.92 10.05
N ARG A 82 -5.40 0.02 10.35
CA ARG A 82 -5.66 -1.25 11.02
C ARG A 82 -4.61 -1.50 12.09
N ASP A 83 -5.05 -1.92 13.28
CA ASP A 83 -4.16 -2.40 14.33
C ASP A 83 -3.57 -3.76 13.96
N LEU A 84 -2.31 -3.98 14.35
CA LEU A 84 -1.54 -5.17 14.09
C LEU A 84 -1.20 -5.87 15.39
N GLU A 85 -1.43 -7.17 15.45
CA GLU A 85 -0.97 -8.00 16.55
C GLU A 85 0.53 -8.30 16.39
N ILE A 86 1.33 -7.89 17.38
CA ILE A 86 2.78 -8.12 17.41
C ILE A 86 3.08 -9.49 18.03
N SER A 87 3.98 -10.22 17.43
CA SER A 87 4.52 -11.46 17.98
C SER A 87 6.04 -11.54 17.78
N PRO A 88 6.79 -12.12 18.75
CA PRO A 88 8.22 -12.33 18.58
C PRO A 88 8.50 -13.32 17.45
N ARG A 89 9.63 -13.15 16.76
CA ARG A 89 10.09 -14.09 15.74
C ARG A 89 10.83 -15.26 16.40
N PHE A 90 10.43 -16.45 16.01
CA PHE A 90 11.05 -17.67 16.57
C PHE A 90 12.52 -17.79 16.19
N GLY A 91 13.40 -17.87 17.19
CA GLY A 91 14.84 -18.03 17.01
C GLY A 91 15.61 -16.76 16.64
N GLU A 92 14.95 -15.60 16.66
CA GLU A 92 15.54 -14.30 16.34
C GLU A 92 15.27 -13.28 17.47
N PRO A 93 16.12 -13.26 18.52
CA PRO A 93 15.96 -12.33 19.64
C PRO A 93 15.90 -10.88 19.19
N GLY A 94 15.00 -10.07 19.80
CA GLY A 94 14.78 -8.68 19.45
C GLY A 94 14.01 -8.43 18.18
N TRP A 95 13.61 -9.48 17.43
CA TRP A 95 12.81 -9.37 16.23
C TRP A 95 11.34 -9.69 16.48
N TYR A 96 10.48 -8.87 15.89
CA TYR A 96 9.02 -8.91 16.00
C TYR A 96 8.37 -8.90 14.62
N GLN A 97 7.18 -9.46 14.55
CA GLN A 97 6.40 -9.48 13.31
C GLN A 97 4.91 -9.38 13.57
N SER A 98 4.22 -8.92 12.54
CA SER A 98 2.78 -9.06 12.38
C SER A 98 2.48 -9.55 10.97
N VAL A 99 1.41 -10.32 10.79
CA VAL A 99 1.08 -10.90 9.48
C VAL A 99 -0.20 -10.30 8.92
N PHE A 100 -0.13 -9.84 7.67
CA PHE A 100 -1.31 -9.48 6.90
C PHE A 100 -1.05 -9.68 5.39
N PHE A 101 -2.09 -9.47 4.57
CA PHE A 101 -2.03 -9.57 3.12
C PHE A 101 -2.30 -8.18 2.55
N PRO A 102 -1.29 -7.46 2.03
CA PRO A 102 -1.53 -6.20 1.35
C PRO A 102 -2.32 -6.45 0.07
N THR A 103 -3.44 -5.74 -0.11
CA THR A 103 -4.35 -5.93 -1.25
C THR A 103 -4.32 -4.78 -2.25
N ALA A 104 -3.60 -3.71 -1.94
CA ALA A 104 -3.40 -2.56 -2.82
C ALA A 104 -1.90 -2.29 -3.01
N ALA A 105 -1.49 -1.91 -4.21
CA ALA A 105 -0.14 -1.47 -4.50
C ALA A 105 0.06 -0.02 -4.08
N GLY A 106 1.26 0.35 -3.65
CA GLY A 106 1.64 1.69 -3.24
C GLY A 106 2.23 1.75 -1.83
N PRO A 107 2.35 2.96 -1.27
CA PRO A 107 2.97 3.19 0.03
C PRO A 107 2.08 2.76 1.20
N TYR A 108 2.69 2.13 2.18
CA TYR A 108 2.10 1.78 3.47
C TYR A 108 2.88 2.47 4.59
N THR A 109 2.18 2.97 5.60
CA THR A 109 2.79 3.54 6.80
C THR A 109 2.63 2.56 7.95
N PHE A 110 3.74 2.16 8.56
CA PHE A 110 3.74 1.46 9.84
C PHE A 110 3.95 2.46 10.97
N ARG A 111 3.21 2.30 12.06
CA ARG A 111 3.40 3.00 13.33
C ARG A 111 3.59 1.97 14.42
N ILE A 112 4.60 2.19 15.27
CA ILE A 112 4.89 1.40 16.45
C ILE A 112 4.88 2.37 17.63
N PHE A 113 4.14 2.04 18.67
CA PHE A 113 3.98 2.92 19.83
C PHE A 113 3.79 2.13 21.12
N GLY A 114 4.09 2.76 22.24
CA GLY A 114 4.02 2.15 23.57
C GLY A 114 5.23 2.51 24.43
N GLU A 115 5.88 1.52 25.03
CA GLU A 115 7.04 1.72 25.89
C GLU A 115 8.16 0.72 25.54
N ILE A 116 9.40 1.23 25.45
CA ILE A 116 10.62 0.45 25.33
C ILE A 116 11.43 0.69 26.61
N GLU A 117 11.68 -0.36 27.40
CA GLU A 117 12.40 -0.28 28.69
C GLU A 117 11.83 0.77 29.67
N GLY A 118 10.50 1.03 29.57
CA GLY A 118 9.80 2.03 30.39
C GLY A 118 9.87 3.46 29.86
N GLU A 119 10.48 3.69 28.71
CA GLU A 119 10.49 4.98 28.02
C GLU A 119 9.39 5.02 26.95
N PRO A 120 8.59 6.11 26.85
CA PRO A 120 7.58 6.25 25.82
C PRO A 120 8.19 6.24 24.42
N PHE A 121 7.59 5.46 23.52
CA PHE A 121 7.97 5.34 22.12
C PHE A 121 6.74 5.53 21.22
N ASP A 122 6.85 6.33 20.16
CA ASP A 122 5.77 6.53 19.18
C ASP A 122 6.39 7.03 17.87
N GLU A 123 6.65 6.10 16.96
CA GLU A 123 7.30 6.40 15.69
C GLU A 123 6.54 5.78 14.52
N SER A 124 6.63 6.44 13.37
CA SER A 124 6.00 6.00 12.13
C SER A 124 6.96 6.08 10.96
N MET A 125 6.90 5.08 10.09
CA MET A 125 7.66 5.07 8.85
C MET A 125 6.79 4.65 7.67
N THR A 126 6.89 5.40 6.58
CA THR A 126 6.18 5.11 5.33
C THR A 126 7.14 4.47 4.33
N SER A 127 6.67 3.42 3.66
CA SER A 127 7.41 2.78 2.57
C SER A 127 7.61 3.74 1.40
N GLY A 128 8.78 3.68 0.76
CA GLY A 128 9.14 4.58 -0.32
C GLY A 128 10.62 4.44 -0.72
N PRO A 129 11.11 5.26 -1.64
CA PRO A 129 12.44 5.13 -2.21
C PRO A 129 13.59 5.32 -1.20
N ASP A 130 13.33 6.01 -0.10
CA ASP A 130 14.34 6.35 0.91
C ASP A 130 14.22 5.51 2.20
N THR A 131 13.25 4.59 2.27
CA THR A 131 12.95 3.78 3.45
C THR A 131 12.98 2.29 3.10
N PHE A 132 11.84 1.63 3.10
CA PHE A 132 11.65 0.24 2.71
C PHE A 132 10.70 0.15 1.51
N SER A 133 10.66 -0.99 0.80
CA SER A 133 9.94 -1.12 -0.46
C SER A 133 8.43 -0.86 -0.33
N GLU A 134 7.86 -0.17 -1.31
CA GLU A 134 6.40 -0.12 -1.47
C GLU A 134 5.85 -1.46 -1.94
N VAL A 135 4.56 -1.70 -1.64
CA VAL A 135 3.85 -2.87 -2.17
C VAL A 135 3.71 -2.74 -3.68
N GLN A 136 4.19 -3.74 -4.40
CA GLN A 136 4.15 -3.80 -5.87
C GLN A 136 2.90 -4.55 -6.35
N ASP A 137 2.43 -4.18 -7.55
CA ASP A 137 1.38 -4.93 -8.21
C ASP A 137 1.90 -6.30 -8.66
N VAL A 138 1.23 -7.36 -8.24
CA VAL A 138 1.60 -8.74 -8.59
C VAL A 138 1.40 -9.06 -10.08
N THR A 139 0.54 -8.32 -10.78
CA THR A 139 0.17 -8.65 -12.18
C THR A 139 1.34 -8.64 -13.12
N GLY A 140 2.31 -7.72 -12.91
CA GLY A 140 3.51 -7.62 -13.73
C GLY A 140 4.43 -8.86 -13.69
N GLY A 141 4.37 -9.65 -12.61
CA GLY A 141 5.17 -10.86 -12.43
C GLY A 141 4.44 -12.17 -12.78
N GLN A 142 3.14 -12.11 -13.12
CA GLN A 142 2.35 -13.31 -13.39
C GLN A 142 2.64 -13.92 -14.76
N PHE A 143 2.80 -15.25 -14.79
CA PHE A 143 3.01 -16.05 -16.01
C PHE A 143 2.37 -17.43 -15.84
N PRO A 144 1.78 -18.08 -16.85
CA PRO A 144 1.59 -17.62 -18.24
C PRO A 144 0.36 -16.73 -18.45
N VAL A 145 -0.51 -16.60 -17.46
CA VAL A 145 -1.77 -15.82 -17.54
C VAL A 145 -1.74 -14.76 -16.45
N GLN A 146 -2.03 -13.51 -16.81
CA GLN A 146 -2.20 -12.42 -15.86
C GLN A 146 -3.66 -12.34 -15.41
N PHE A 147 -3.87 -12.25 -14.10
CA PHE A 147 -5.18 -12.00 -13.49
C PHE A 147 -5.21 -10.56 -12.97
N PRO A 148 -6.35 -9.86 -13.07
CA PRO A 148 -6.51 -8.53 -12.49
C PRO A 148 -6.23 -8.57 -10.99
N ALA A 149 -5.70 -7.48 -10.44
CA ALA A 149 -5.57 -7.33 -8.99
C ALA A 149 -6.96 -7.40 -8.33
N THR A 150 -7.05 -7.99 -7.13
CA THR A 150 -8.34 -8.16 -6.42
C THR A 150 -9.06 -6.82 -6.21
N GLY A 151 -8.32 -5.73 -5.95
CA GLY A 151 -8.88 -4.39 -5.83
C GLY A 151 -9.49 -3.85 -7.11
N ASP A 152 -8.97 -4.21 -8.27
CA ASP A 152 -9.51 -3.78 -9.58
C ASP A 152 -10.81 -4.52 -9.87
N THR A 153 -10.87 -5.82 -9.62
CA THR A 153 -12.09 -6.61 -9.82
C THR A 153 -13.24 -6.14 -8.91
N VAL A 154 -12.96 -5.72 -7.69
CA VAL A 154 -13.98 -5.15 -6.78
C VAL A 154 -14.47 -3.80 -7.32
N ARG A 155 -13.57 -2.90 -7.71
CA ARG A 155 -13.93 -1.60 -8.29
C ARG A 155 -14.77 -1.74 -9.57
N ASP A 156 -14.39 -2.66 -10.45
CA ASP A 156 -15.12 -2.93 -11.69
C ASP A 156 -16.51 -3.52 -11.42
N ALA A 157 -16.63 -4.39 -10.40
CA ALA A 157 -17.91 -4.93 -9.97
C ALA A 157 -18.82 -3.85 -9.38
N GLU A 158 -18.30 -2.94 -8.56
CA GLU A 158 -19.03 -1.80 -7.98
C GLU A 158 -19.46 -0.81 -9.07
N ALA A 159 -18.59 -0.49 -10.02
CA ALA A 159 -18.90 0.36 -11.15
C ALA A 159 -20.01 -0.28 -12.02
N GLY A 160 -19.94 -1.58 -12.27
CA GLY A 160 -20.95 -2.33 -12.99
C GLY A 160 -22.31 -2.32 -12.28
N ALA A 161 -22.33 -2.52 -10.96
CA ALA A 161 -23.55 -2.47 -10.15
C ALA A 161 -24.21 -1.06 -10.17
N THR A 162 -23.39 -0.01 -10.07
CA THR A 162 -23.87 1.39 -10.16
C THR A 162 -24.45 1.69 -11.53
N ALA A 163 -23.79 1.26 -12.61
CA ALA A 163 -24.26 1.44 -13.99
C ALA A 163 -25.58 0.70 -14.22
N ALA A 164 -25.72 -0.53 -13.73
CA ALA A 164 -26.97 -1.30 -13.81
C ALA A 164 -28.14 -0.62 -13.08
N THR A 165 -27.88 -0.07 -11.89
CA THR A 165 -28.90 0.67 -11.13
C THR A 165 -29.34 1.93 -11.88
N THR A 166 -28.40 2.69 -12.43
CA THR A 166 -28.68 3.91 -13.22
C THR A 166 -29.49 3.57 -14.48
N ALA A 167 -29.13 2.51 -15.20
CA ALA A 167 -29.85 2.04 -16.38
C ALA A 167 -31.29 1.63 -16.06
N THR A 168 -31.49 0.95 -14.92
CA THR A 168 -32.82 0.55 -14.48
C THR A 168 -33.71 1.77 -14.16
N ILE A 169 -33.17 2.77 -13.45
CA ILE A 169 -33.87 4.03 -13.16
C ILE A 169 -34.23 4.77 -14.46
N ALA A 170 -33.31 4.86 -15.41
CA ALA A 170 -33.53 5.51 -16.69
C ALA A 170 -34.62 4.80 -17.49
N LEU A 171 -34.65 3.46 -17.49
CA LEU A 171 -35.67 2.68 -18.18
C LEU A 171 -37.07 2.91 -17.58
N VAL A 172 -37.18 2.95 -16.27
CA VAL A 172 -38.47 3.20 -15.56
C VAL A 172 -38.98 4.60 -15.84
N LEU A 173 -38.10 5.62 -15.75
CA LEU A 173 -38.47 7.00 -16.02
C LEU A 173 -38.79 7.24 -17.50
N GLY A 174 -38.02 6.65 -18.42
CA GLY A 174 -38.29 6.70 -19.85
C GLY A 174 -39.61 6.03 -20.24
N GLY A 175 -39.90 4.86 -19.67
CA GLY A 175 -41.15 4.15 -19.85
C GLY A 175 -42.36 4.95 -19.35
N ALA A 176 -42.26 5.55 -18.17
CA ALA A 176 -43.32 6.42 -17.61
C ALA A 176 -43.55 7.66 -18.48
N GLY A 177 -42.49 8.29 -18.97
CA GLY A 177 -42.57 9.44 -19.86
C GLY A 177 -43.23 9.12 -21.19
N LEU A 178 -42.94 7.95 -21.78
CA LEU A 178 -43.53 7.49 -23.03
C LEU A 178 -45.03 7.21 -22.88
N LEU A 179 -45.47 6.60 -21.78
CA LEU A 179 -46.88 6.37 -21.49
C LEU A 179 -47.65 7.68 -21.26
N ALA A 180 -47.08 8.64 -20.56
CA ALA A 180 -47.67 9.96 -20.37
C ALA A 180 -47.80 10.73 -21.69
N GLY A 181 -46.78 10.67 -22.56
CA GLY A 181 -46.78 11.26 -23.90
C GLY A 181 -47.88 10.68 -24.79
N LEU A 182 -48.06 9.35 -24.81
CA LEU A 182 -49.10 8.67 -25.58
C LEU A 182 -50.51 9.03 -25.06
N ALA A 183 -50.70 9.11 -23.74
CA ALA A 183 -51.96 9.56 -23.13
C ALA A 183 -52.30 11.00 -23.53
N ALA A 184 -51.34 11.91 -23.49
CA ALA A 184 -51.53 13.30 -23.89
C ALA A 184 -51.92 13.43 -25.38
N LEU A 185 -51.21 12.66 -26.25
CA LEU A 185 -51.52 12.63 -27.69
C LEU A 185 -52.94 12.08 -27.95
N GLY A 186 -53.37 11.03 -27.25
CA GLY A 186 -54.73 10.49 -27.33
C GLY A 186 -55.79 11.52 -26.93
N LEU A 187 -55.55 12.28 -25.89
CA LEU A 187 -56.44 13.34 -25.42
C LEU A 187 -56.57 14.49 -26.41
N THR A 188 -55.49 14.89 -27.05
CA THR A 188 -55.50 15.98 -28.06
C THR A 188 -56.27 15.56 -29.31
N LEU A 189 -56.04 14.33 -29.79
CA LEU A 189 -56.78 13.78 -30.95
C LEU A 189 -58.27 13.61 -30.68
N ALA A 190 -58.66 13.21 -29.47
CA ALA A 190 -60.05 13.10 -29.08
C ALA A 190 -60.79 14.44 -29.00
N ARG A 191 -60.09 15.52 -28.58
CA ARG A 191 -60.64 16.87 -28.52
C ARG A 191 -60.75 17.55 -29.91
N GLY A 192 -59.88 17.21 -30.85
CA GLY A 192 -59.92 17.77 -32.21
C GLY A 192 -61.01 17.17 -33.12
N ARG A 193 -61.75 16.17 -32.64
CA ARG A 193 -62.86 15.53 -33.36
C ARG A 193 -64.27 16.06 -32.95
N ARG A 194 -64.35 17.04 -32.12
CA ARG A 194 -65.56 17.78 -31.76
C ARG A 194 -65.52 19.15 -32.41
#